data_f1f4ebe37c8e1d449f5d4bfad64ed120
#
_entry.id   f1f4ebe37c8e1d449f5d4bfad64ed120
#
_cell.length_a   1.000
_cell.length_b   1.000
_cell.length_c   1.000
_cell.angle_alpha   90.00
_cell.angle_beta   90.00
_cell.angle_gamma   90.00
#
_symmetry.space_group_name_H-M   'P 1'
#
loop_
_entity.id
_entity.type
_entity.pdbx_description
1 polymer ?
#
loop_
_entity_poly.entity_id
_entity_poly.type
_entity_poly.pdbx_seq_one_letter_code
_entity_poly.pdbx_strand_id
1 'polypeptide(L)'
;MTANYDVLIVGAGISGIGAAYHLHRQCPGTSFLVLEAQADFGGTWRTHRYPGIRSDSDLHTFGYRFKPWTGPPIASAAQIRSYIGEVIEANQLGPHIRYGHRICSARWSSQENLWTIEAIRADSGATVCVTANFLWM
;
A
#
# COMPACT_ATOMS: atom_id res chain seq x y z
N MET A 1 -3.80 15.23 18.61
CA MET A 1 -3.88 15.98 17.33
C MET A 1 -3.96 15.00 16.17
N THR A 2 -4.91 15.20 15.29
CA THR A 2 -5.09 14.34 14.10
C THR A 2 -4.05 14.71 13.05
N ALA A 3 -3.31 13.72 12.55
CA ALA A 3 -2.35 13.95 11.48
C ALA A 3 -3.07 14.14 10.14
N ASN A 4 -2.62 15.10 9.36
CA ASN A 4 -3.14 15.38 8.03
C ASN A 4 -2.10 15.05 6.96
N TYR A 5 -2.55 14.41 5.89
CA TYR A 5 -1.74 14.04 4.73
C TYR A 5 -2.37 14.59 3.45
N ASP A 6 -1.54 14.85 2.45
CA ASP A 6 -2.06 15.19 1.12
C ASP A 6 -2.77 13.99 0.50
N VAL A 7 -2.19 12.80 0.64
CA VAL A 7 -2.75 11.56 0.09
C VAL A 7 -2.71 10.44 1.13
N LEU A 8 -3.83 9.74 1.26
CA LEU A 8 -3.89 8.46 1.96
C LEU A 8 -4.08 7.34 0.94
N ILE A 9 -3.20 6.34 1.00
CA ILE A 9 -3.26 5.14 0.16
C ILE A 9 -3.77 3.98 1.00
N VAL A 10 -4.75 3.26 0.49
CA VAL A 10 -5.33 2.09 1.16
C VAL A 10 -4.69 0.83 0.62
N GLY A 11 -3.97 0.12 1.49
CA GLY A 11 -3.37 -1.17 1.18
C GLY A 11 -1.93 -1.09 0.68
N ALA A 12 -1.13 -2.08 1.10
CA ALA A 12 0.27 -2.25 0.71
C ALA A 12 0.45 -3.48 -0.19
N GLY A 13 -0.47 -3.70 -1.10
CA GLY A 13 -0.33 -4.64 -2.21
C GLY A 13 0.42 -4.00 -3.37
N ILE A 14 0.45 -4.68 -4.50
CA ILE A 14 1.17 -4.20 -5.69
C ILE A 14 0.67 -2.82 -6.16
N SER A 15 -0.62 -2.57 -6.08
CA SER A 15 -1.22 -1.29 -6.48
C SER A 15 -0.87 -0.15 -5.53
N GLY A 16 -1.00 -0.37 -4.22
CA GLY A 16 -0.70 0.65 -3.21
C GLY A 16 0.78 1.01 -3.17
N ILE A 17 1.66 0.04 -3.29
CA ILE A 17 3.11 0.28 -3.35
C ILE A 17 3.49 1.00 -4.64
N GLY A 18 2.86 0.66 -5.77
CA GLY A 18 3.04 1.39 -7.02
C GLY A 18 2.63 2.86 -6.90
N ALA A 19 1.48 3.13 -6.27
CA ALA A 19 1.02 4.49 -6.00
C ALA A 19 2.02 5.26 -5.12
N ALA A 20 2.50 4.63 -4.03
CA ALA A 20 3.50 5.22 -3.14
C ALA A 20 4.80 5.57 -3.88
N TYR A 21 5.27 4.67 -4.75
CA TYR A 21 6.44 4.92 -5.59
C TYR A 21 6.27 6.16 -6.45
N HIS A 22 5.15 6.26 -7.17
CA HIS A 22 4.91 7.38 -8.08
C HIS A 22 4.74 8.71 -7.35
N LEU A 23 4.06 8.72 -6.20
CA LEU A 23 3.97 9.92 -5.36
C LEU A 23 5.35 10.36 -4.89
N HIS A 24 6.15 9.42 -4.38
CA HIS A 24 7.48 9.73 -3.88
C HIS A 24 8.41 10.28 -4.96
N ARG A 25 8.35 9.74 -6.17
CA ARG A 25 9.24 10.11 -7.27
C ARG A 25 8.77 11.30 -8.07
N GLN A 26 7.46 11.40 -8.32
CA GLN A 26 6.91 12.39 -9.26
C GLN A 26 6.26 13.59 -8.58
N CYS A 27 5.93 13.46 -7.31
CA CYS A 27 5.30 14.53 -6.54
C CYS A 27 6.14 14.84 -5.29
N PRO A 28 7.39 15.33 -5.43
CA PRO A 28 8.23 15.64 -4.28
C PRO A 28 7.55 16.74 -3.43
N GLY A 29 7.61 16.57 -2.11
CA GLY A 29 6.94 17.48 -1.18
C GLY A 29 5.49 17.13 -0.86
N THR A 30 4.88 16.18 -1.56
CA THR A 30 3.55 15.66 -1.22
C THR A 30 3.67 14.70 -0.05
N SER A 31 2.94 14.97 1.03
CA SER A 31 2.86 14.06 2.17
C SER A 31 1.89 12.92 1.87
N PHE A 32 2.29 11.69 2.16
CA PHE A 32 1.40 10.55 1.97
C PHE A 32 1.62 9.48 3.04
N LEU A 33 0.58 8.71 3.27
CA LEU A 33 0.56 7.59 4.20
C LEU A 33 -0.11 6.39 3.53
N VAL A 34 0.48 5.21 3.69
CA VAL A 34 -0.13 3.94 3.31
C VAL A 34 -0.62 3.25 4.58
N LEU A 35 -1.90 2.91 4.64
CA LEU A 35 -2.46 2.10 5.73
C LEU A 35 -2.73 0.68 5.22
N GLU A 36 -2.10 -0.29 5.88
CA GLU A 36 -2.26 -1.71 5.57
C GLU A 36 -2.86 -2.45 6.76
N ALA A 37 -3.92 -3.23 6.50
CA ALA A 37 -4.61 -3.97 7.54
C ALA A 37 -3.81 -5.15 8.09
N GLN A 38 -3.01 -5.81 7.25
CA GLN A 38 -2.19 -6.94 7.64
C GLN A 38 -0.89 -6.49 8.31
N ALA A 39 -0.15 -7.45 8.87
CA ALA A 39 1.10 -7.18 9.56
C ALA A 39 2.28 -6.88 8.62
N ASP A 40 2.09 -7.06 7.31
CA ASP A 40 3.13 -6.86 6.31
C ASP A 40 2.51 -6.57 4.94
N PHE A 41 3.36 -6.17 3.99
CA PHE A 41 2.97 -5.91 2.59
C PHE A 41 2.70 -7.21 1.82
N GLY A 42 2.11 -7.07 0.64
CA GLY A 42 1.94 -8.16 -0.32
C GLY A 42 0.51 -8.34 -0.81
N GLY A 43 -0.50 -7.84 -0.10
CA GLY A 43 -1.90 -7.93 -0.51
C GLY A 43 -2.33 -9.36 -0.79
N THR A 44 -2.84 -9.61 -1.99
CA THR A 44 -3.25 -10.94 -2.48
C THR A 44 -2.16 -12.00 -2.28
N TRP A 45 -0.92 -11.65 -2.55
CA TRP A 45 0.22 -12.57 -2.50
C TRP A 45 0.69 -12.89 -1.08
N ARG A 46 0.20 -12.18 -0.10
CA ARG A 46 0.34 -12.48 1.31
C ARG A 46 -0.88 -13.21 1.87
N THR A 47 -2.09 -12.81 1.46
CA THR A 47 -3.35 -13.32 1.98
C THR A 47 -3.53 -14.81 1.65
N HIS A 48 -3.27 -15.19 0.41
CA HIS A 48 -3.43 -16.57 -0.06
C HIS A 48 -2.14 -17.37 0.16
N ARG A 49 -2.27 -18.54 0.78
CA ARG A 49 -1.13 -19.37 1.22
C ARG A 49 -1.28 -20.85 0.86
N TYR A 50 -2.10 -21.18 -0.12
CA TYR A 50 -2.22 -22.57 -0.57
C TYR A 50 -0.97 -23.02 -1.34
N PRO A 51 -0.65 -24.32 -1.35
CA PRO A 51 0.52 -24.85 -2.07
C PRO A 51 0.45 -24.54 -3.56
N GLY A 52 1.55 -24.06 -4.13
CA GLY A 52 1.66 -23.75 -5.55
C GLY A 52 1.04 -22.42 -5.99
N ILE A 53 0.69 -21.55 -5.03
CA ILE A 53 0.16 -20.22 -5.37
C ILE A 53 1.15 -19.44 -6.24
N ARG A 54 0.67 -18.94 -7.36
CA ARG A 54 1.44 -18.22 -8.37
C ARG A 54 0.53 -17.32 -9.20
N SER A 55 1.13 -16.44 -9.98
CA SER A 55 0.37 -15.61 -10.92
C SER A 55 -0.25 -16.49 -12.01
N ASP A 56 -1.40 -16.08 -12.50
CA ASP A 56 -2.07 -16.65 -13.67
C ASP A 56 -1.78 -15.85 -14.95
N SER A 57 -1.11 -14.72 -14.80
CA SER A 57 -0.71 -13.84 -15.89
C SER A 57 0.79 -13.56 -15.83
N ASP A 58 1.32 -13.13 -16.97
CA ASP A 58 2.74 -12.88 -17.21
C ASP A 58 3.25 -11.68 -16.40
N LEU A 59 4.24 -11.89 -15.57
CA LEU A 59 4.86 -10.85 -14.75
C LEU A 59 5.60 -9.79 -15.56
N HIS A 60 6.01 -10.06 -16.79
CA HIS A 60 6.60 -9.05 -17.66
C HIS A 60 5.59 -7.95 -18.02
N THR A 61 4.30 -8.33 -18.09
CA THR A 61 3.18 -7.38 -18.29
C THR A 61 2.63 -6.86 -16.96
N PHE A 62 2.50 -7.72 -15.98
CA PHE A 62 1.90 -7.42 -14.67
C PHE A 62 2.81 -6.59 -13.77
N GLY A 63 4.12 -6.72 -13.90
CA GLY A 63 5.11 -6.01 -13.09
C GLY A 63 5.14 -4.50 -13.37
N TYR A 64 5.82 -3.77 -12.48
CA TYR A 64 5.98 -2.33 -12.62
C TYR A 64 6.85 -1.97 -13.83
N ARG A 65 6.44 -0.97 -14.58
CA ARG A 65 7.23 -0.45 -15.68
C ARG A 65 8.60 0.09 -15.22
N PHE A 66 8.65 0.70 -14.04
CA PHE A 66 9.89 1.25 -13.49
C PHE A 66 10.83 0.18 -12.92
N LYS A 67 10.35 -1.04 -12.71
CA LYS A 67 11.15 -2.19 -12.27
C LYS A 67 10.76 -3.41 -13.11
N PRO A 68 11.36 -3.56 -14.31
CA PRO A 68 11.06 -4.69 -15.19
C PRO A 68 11.30 -6.03 -14.48
N TRP A 69 10.38 -6.95 -14.68
CA TRP A 69 10.50 -8.31 -14.15
C TRP A 69 11.56 -9.09 -14.94
N THR A 70 12.48 -9.76 -14.24
CA THR A 70 13.56 -10.52 -14.84
C THR A 70 13.47 -12.03 -14.59
N GLY A 71 12.46 -12.48 -13.87
CA GLY A 71 12.22 -13.88 -13.57
C GLY A 71 11.37 -14.61 -14.63
N PRO A 72 10.92 -15.84 -14.31
CA PRO A 72 10.01 -16.57 -15.16
C PRO A 72 8.70 -15.80 -15.42
N PRO A 73 8.02 -16.01 -16.56
CA PRO A 73 6.75 -15.31 -16.85
C PRO A 73 5.70 -15.51 -15.75
N ILE A 74 5.56 -16.72 -15.25
CA ILE A 74 4.66 -17.03 -14.14
C ILE A 74 5.49 -17.10 -12.86
N ALA A 75 5.19 -16.21 -11.92
CA ALA A 75 5.93 -16.10 -10.66
C ALA A 75 5.13 -16.66 -9.48
N SER A 76 5.83 -17.28 -8.54
CA SER A 76 5.24 -17.71 -7.27
C SER A 76 4.87 -16.50 -6.39
N ALA A 77 3.96 -16.71 -5.44
CA ALA A 77 3.62 -15.67 -4.47
C ALA A 77 4.85 -15.15 -3.72
N ALA A 78 5.78 -16.03 -3.36
CA ALA A 78 7.02 -15.65 -2.69
C ALA A 78 7.89 -14.74 -3.57
N GLN A 79 8.02 -15.05 -4.85
CA GLN A 79 8.76 -14.21 -5.81
C GLN A 79 8.11 -12.82 -5.97
N ILE A 80 6.78 -12.77 -6.07
CA ILE A 80 6.05 -11.51 -6.20
C ILE A 80 6.19 -10.67 -4.93
N ARG A 81 6.07 -11.28 -3.76
CA ARG A 81 6.28 -10.57 -2.48
C ARG A 81 7.70 -10.03 -2.35
N SER A 82 8.69 -10.83 -2.71
CA SER A 82 10.09 -10.38 -2.73
C SER A 82 10.29 -9.18 -3.67
N TYR A 83 9.70 -9.23 -4.84
CA TYR A 83 9.72 -8.14 -5.82
C TYR A 83 9.11 -6.85 -5.26
N ILE A 84 7.95 -6.93 -4.61
CA ILE A 84 7.31 -5.77 -3.96
C ILE A 84 8.21 -5.24 -2.83
N GLY A 85 8.79 -6.12 -2.02
CA GLY A 85 9.70 -5.76 -0.94
C GLY A 85 10.95 -5.02 -1.42
N GLU A 86 11.50 -5.42 -2.55
CA GLU A 86 12.63 -4.73 -3.18
C GLU A 86 12.27 -3.29 -3.59
N VAL A 87 11.05 -3.07 -4.10
CA VAL A 87 10.56 -1.73 -4.44
C VAL A 87 10.47 -0.85 -3.19
N ILE A 88 9.91 -1.38 -2.12
CA ILE A 88 9.78 -0.66 -0.85
C ILE A 88 11.16 -0.25 -0.32
N GLU A 89 12.09 -1.18 -0.29
CA GLU A 89 13.43 -0.96 0.25
C GLU A 89 14.25 0.00 -0.61
N ALA A 90 14.30 -0.25 -1.92
CA ALA A 90 15.08 0.56 -2.85
C ALA A 90 14.62 2.02 -2.94
N ASN A 91 13.35 2.30 -2.66
CA ASN A 91 12.76 3.62 -2.73
C ASN A 91 12.43 4.22 -1.36
N GLN A 92 12.87 3.57 -0.28
CA GLN A 92 12.67 4.05 1.09
C GLN A 92 11.20 4.36 1.42
N LEU A 93 10.30 3.47 0.99
CA LEU A 93 8.87 3.65 1.21
C LEU A 93 8.41 3.17 2.59
N GLY A 94 9.22 2.37 3.28
CA GLY A 94 8.88 1.80 4.58
C GLY A 94 8.36 2.81 5.60
N PRO A 95 9.01 3.98 5.80
CA PRO A 95 8.53 5.00 6.74
C PRO A 95 7.14 5.55 6.43
N HIS A 96 6.66 5.40 5.21
CA HIS A 96 5.33 5.85 4.78
C HIS A 96 4.24 4.81 4.98
N ILE A 97 4.58 3.60 5.42
CA ILE A 97 3.63 2.49 5.55
C ILE A 97 3.38 2.19 7.02
N ARG A 98 2.11 2.11 7.41
CA ARG A 98 1.68 1.63 8.73
C ARG A 98 0.92 0.33 8.57
N TYR A 99 1.53 -0.74 9.05
CA TYR A 99 0.92 -2.06 9.09
C TYR A 99 0.00 -2.23 10.31
N GLY A 100 -0.87 -3.24 10.27
CA GLY A 100 -1.78 -3.52 11.35
C GLY A 100 -2.82 -2.41 11.60
N HIS A 101 -3.20 -1.68 10.56
CA HIS A 101 -4.18 -0.61 10.62
C HIS A 101 -5.32 -0.91 9.64
N ARG A 102 -6.42 -1.44 10.15
CA ARG A 102 -7.59 -1.76 9.34
C ARG A 102 -8.55 -0.57 9.31
N ILE A 103 -8.73 0.01 8.14
CA ILE A 103 -9.68 1.12 7.95
C ILE A 103 -11.09 0.62 8.18
N CYS A 104 -11.84 1.29 9.05
CA CYS A 104 -13.22 0.97 9.37
C CYS A 104 -14.21 2.04 8.86
N SER A 105 -13.75 3.26 8.63
CA SER A 105 -14.58 4.29 8.00
C SER A 105 -13.74 5.30 7.22
N ALA A 106 -14.33 5.85 6.17
CA ALA A 106 -13.78 6.97 5.42
C ALA A 106 -14.95 7.89 5.05
N ARG A 107 -14.89 9.15 5.49
CA ARG A 107 -15.97 10.13 5.29
C ARG A 107 -15.40 11.38 4.63
N TRP A 108 -16.05 11.81 3.57
CA TRP A 108 -15.74 13.06 2.90
C TRP A 108 -16.54 14.22 3.48
N SER A 109 -15.89 15.36 3.69
CA SER A 109 -16.52 16.62 4.03
C SER A 109 -16.27 17.64 2.93
N SER A 110 -17.31 18.02 2.20
CA SER A 110 -17.24 19.08 1.18
C SER A 110 -17.03 20.47 1.78
N GLN A 111 -17.42 20.65 3.03
CA GLN A 111 -17.22 21.90 3.74
C GLN A 111 -15.75 22.12 4.08
N GLU A 112 -15.07 21.06 4.50
CA GLU A 112 -13.65 21.08 4.90
C GLU A 112 -12.70 20.69 3.78
N ASN A 113 -13.22 20.12 2.69
CA ASN A 113 -12.45 19.54 1.58
C ASN A 113 -11.45 18.50 2.07
N LEU A 114 -11.92 17.62 2.97
CA LEU A 114 -11.08 16.61 3.61
C LEU A 114 -11.80 15.27 3.72
N TRP A 115 -11.02 14.20 3.61
CA TRP A 115 -11.37 12.88 4.06
C TRP A 115 -11.00 12.70 5.53
N THR A 116 -11.91 12.17 6.32
CA THR A 116 -11.62 11.69 7.68
C THR A 116 -11.64 10.17 7.65
N ILE A 117 -10.51 9.56 8.01
CA ILE A 117 -10.31 8.11 7.96
C ILE A 117 -10.10 7.60 9.38
N GLU A 118 -10.87 6.59 9.76
CA GLU A 118 -10.70 5.89 11.02
C GLU A 118 -10.19 4.47 10.76
N ALA A 119 -9.17 4.08 11.48
CA ALA A 119 -8.59 2.75 11.41
C ALA A 119 -8.45 2.14 12.81
N ILE A 120 -8.58 0.83 12.89
CA ILE A 120 -8.40 0.07 14.12
C ILE A 120 -7.01 -0.57 14.08
N ARG A 121 -6.24 -0.34 15.13
CA ARG A 121 -4.93 -0.98 15.31
C ARG A 121 -5.10 -2.44 15.75
N ALA A 122 -4.41 -3.33 15.07
CA ALA A 122 -4.47 -4.76 15.37
C ALA A 122 -3.83 -5.12 16.71
N ASP A 123 -2.83 -4.36 17.16
CA ASP A 123 -2.09 -4.63 18.39
C ASP A 123 -2.86 -4.26 19.67
N SER A 124 -3.63 -3.19 19.62
CA SER A 124 -4.30 -2.63 20.83
C SER A 124 -5.82 -2.54 20.71
N GLY A 125 -6.37 -2.70 19.51
CA GLY A 125 -7.79 -2.45 19.26
C GLY A 125 -8.18 -0.97 19.31
N ALA A 126 -7.18 -0.06 19.48
CA ALA A 126 -7.44 1.37 19.54
C ALA A 126 -7.81 1.92 18.17
N THR A 127 -8.71 2.90 18.16
CA THR A 127 -9.05 3.64 16.94
C THR A 127 -8.08 4.79 16.72
N VAL A 128 -7.55 4.88 15.50
CA VAL A 128 -6.68 5.96 15.06
C VAL A 128 -7.45 6.74 13.99
N CYS A 129 -7.39 8.08 14.08
CA CYS A 129 -8.02 8.96 13.11
C CYS A 129 -6.94 9.75 12.35
N VAL A 130 -7.04 9.78 11.04
CA VAL A 130 -6.19 10.59 10.17
C VAL A 130 -7.08 11.33 9.16
N THR A 131 -6.58 12.46 8.65
CA THR A 131 -7.26 13.19 7.57
C THR A 131 -6.38 13.24 6.33
N ALA A 132 -7.02 13.33 5.17
CA ALA A 132 -6.31 13.44 3.90
C ALA A 132 -7.10 14.28 2.89
N ASN A 133 -6.37 14.99 2.04
CA ASN A 133 -6.99 15.73 0.95
C ASN A 133 -7.45 14.80 -0.17
N PHE A 134 -6.73 13.72 -0.41
CA PHE A 134 -7.04 12.73 -1.43
C PHE A 134 -6.98 11.31 -0.84
N LEU A 135 -7.96 10.49 -1.18
CA LEU A 135 -8.01 9.08 -0.81
C LEU A 135 -7.81 8.21 -2.05
N TRP A 136 -6.77 7.39 -2.03
CA TRP A 136 -6.42 6.45 -3.11
C TRP A 136 -6.71 5.02 -2.66
N MET A 137 -7.69 4.39 -3.28
CA MET A 137 -8.11 3.01 -3.01
C MET A 137 -7.75 2.06 -4.15
#